data_96dee8b18d9786acaeb6e1c1480e95cc
#
_entry.id   96dee8b18d9786acaeb6e1c1480e95cc
#
_cell.length_a   1.000
_cell.length_b   1.000
_cell.length_c   1.000
_cell.angle_alpha   90.00
_cell.angle_beta   90.00
_cell.angle_gamma   90.00
#
_symmetry.space_group_name_H-M   'P 1'
#
loop_
_entity.id
_entity.type
_entity.pdbx_description
1 polymer ?
#
loop_
_entity_poly.entity_id
_entity_poly.type
_entity_poly.pdbx_seq_one_letter_code
_entity_poly.pdbx_strand_id
1 'polypeptide(L)'
;MQGTIFNIQHFSIHDGPGIRTTVFFKGCNLKCAWCHNPESQSAIPELMFHEKKCIGCGACVDICERKARRIANGQLIHLYDICTNCGKCAEVCYSRALEIIGQKYTDEDVMEEVMKDTHLYNNSGGGVTFSGGEAMLQIDFLEEL
;
A
#
# COMPACT_ATOMS: atom_id res chain seq x y z
N MET A 1 15.14 6.21 10.09
CA MET A 1 14.82 6.75 8.74
C MET A 1 13.38 6.43 8.33
N GLN A 2 12.86 6.91 7.18
CA GLN A 2 11.49 6.56 6.76
C GLN A 2 11.46 6.09 5.31
N GLY A 3 10.77 4.96 5.08
CA GLY A 3 10.48 4.44 3.75
C GLY A 3 8.99 4.49 3.42
N THR A 4 8.65 4.34 2.14
CA THR A 4 7.27 4.21 1.69
C THR A 4 6.99 2.74 1.39
N ILE A 5 6.08 2.16 2.17
CA ILE A 5 5.66 0.76 2.08
C ILE A 5 4.16 0.74 1.78
N PHE A 6 3.71 -0.18 0.94
CA PHE A 6 2.29 -0.28 0.66
C PHE A 6 1.64 -1.53 1.27
N ASN A 7 2.42 -2.53 1.65
CA ASN A 7 1.91 -3.71 2.33
C ASN A 7 3.02 -4.40 3.15
N ILE A 8 2.65 -5.02 4.26
CA ILE A 8 3.47 -6.00 4.99
C ILE A 8 2.62 -7.26 5.09
N GLN A 9 3.05 -8.31 4.41
CA GLN A 9 2.33 -9.57 4.34
C GLN A 9 3.01 -10.62 5.20
N HIS A 10 2.34 -11.02 6.27
CA HIS A 10 2.75 -12.12 7.12
C HIS A 10 2.45 -13.47 6.45
N PHE A 11 3.17 -14.49 6.86
CA PHE A 11 2.93 -15.87 6.47
C PHE A 11 3.05 -16.13 4.96
N SER A 12 3.99 -15.47 4.29
CA SER A 12 4.29 -15.72 2.86
C SER A 12 5.05 -17.04 2.69
N ILE A 13 4.58 -17.89 1.79
CA ILE A 13 5.17 -19.21 1.50
C ILE A 13 5.73 -19.33 0.08
N HIS A 14 5.60 -18.29 -0.74
CA HIS A 14 6.04 -18.27 -2.14
C HIS A 14 7.18 -17.27 -2.41
N ASP A 15 7.61 -16.53 -1.40
CA ASP A 15 8.57 -15.43 -1.54
C ASP A 15 9.99 -15.81 -1.06
N GLY A 16 10.29 -17.11 -1.03
CA GLY A 16 11.58 -17.67 -0.62
C GLY A 16 11.44 -18.90 0.28
N PRO A 17 12.54 -19.42 0.80
CA PRO A 17 12.51 -20.61 1.66
C PRO A 17 11.79 -20.36 2.99
N GLY A 18 11.06 -21.35 3.48
CA GLY A 18 10.35 -21.31 4.75
C GLY A 18 9.15 -20.35 4.76
N ILE A 19 8.67 -20.04 5.96
CA ILE A 19 7.61 -19.06 6.17
C ILE A 19 8.24 -17.67 6.32
N ARG A 20 7.75 -16.71 5.56
CA ARG A 20 8.36 -15.37 5.47
C ARG A 20 7.35 -14.27 5.76
N THR A 21 7.87 -13.13 6.18
CA THR A 21 7.13 -11.86 6.13
C THR A 21 7.67 -11.07 4.96
N THR A 22 6.78 -10.67 4.04
CA THR A 22 7.16 -9.90 2.85
C THR A 22 6.78 -8.44 3.04
N VAL A 23 7.77 -7.57 2.99
CA VAL A 23 7.62 -6.11 3.05
C VAL A 23 7.62 -5.56 1.63
N PHE A 24 6.49 -4.97 1.23
CA PHE A 24 6.27 -4.47 -0.13
C PHE A 24 6.53 -2.96 -0.20
N PHE A 25 7.64 -2.60 -0.81
CA PHE A 25 8.06 -1.22 -1.03
C PHE A 25 7.27 -0.55 -2.15
N LYS A 26 7.00 0.75 -2.00
CA LYS A 26 6.35 1.57 -3.00
C LYS A 26 7.38 2.42 -3.75
N GLY A 27 7.22 2.48 -5.06
CA GLY A 27 8.17 3.11 -6.01
C GLY A 27 8.86 2.06 -6.86
N CYS A 28 8.76 2.22 -8.18
CA CYS A 28 9.45 1.36 -9.14
C CYS A 28 9.77 2.16 -10.41
N ASN A 29 11.01 2.08 -10.88
CA ASN A 29 11.44 2.70 -12.14
C ASN A 29 11.23 1.78 -13.36
N LEU A 30 10.79 0.54 -13.11
CA LEU A 30 10.48 -0.44 -14.15
C LEU A 30 8.98 -0.37 -14.50
N LYS A 31 8.65 -0.69 -15.75
CA LYS A 31 7.27 -0.79 -16.26
C LYS A 31 7.04 -2.14 -16.91
N CYS A 32 7.24 -3.20 -16.13
CA CYS A 32 7.08 -4.57 -16.62
C CYS A 32 5.64 -4.82 -17.08
N ALA A 33 5.48 -5.38 -18.29
CA ALA A 33 4.15 -5.73 -18.81
C ALA A 33 3.42 -6.78 -17.97
N TRP A 34 4.18 -7.56 -17.19
CA TRP A 34 3.68 -8.60 -16.28
C TRP A 34 3.75 -8.20 -14.80
N CYS A 35 3.71 -6.91 -14.50
CA CYS A 35 3.82 -6.43 -13.11
C CYS A 35 2.67 -6.97 -12.26
N HIS A 36 3.00 -7.65 -11.16
CA HIS A 36 2.02 -8.19 -10.22
C HIS A 36 1.48 -7.12 -9.26
N ASN A 37 2.23 -6.04 -9.04
CA ASN A 37 1.91 -4.98 -8.09
C ASN A 37 1.95 -3.60 -8.78
N PRO A 38 1.06 -3.32 -9.75
CA PRO A 38 1.08 -2.05 -10.48
C PRO A 38 0.89 -0.83 -9.56
N GLU A 39 0.22 -1.01 -8.42
CA GLU A 39 0.05 -0.02 -7.36
C GLU A 39 1.36 0.37 -6.66
N SER A 40 2.41 -0.42 -6.84
CA SER A 40 3.74 -0.11 -6.31
C SER A 40 4.56 0.82 -7.19
N GLN A 41 4.15 1.07 -8.43
CA GLN A 41 4.99 1.79 -9.41
C GLN A 41 5.22 3.26 -9.01
N SER A 42 4.20 3.94 -8.52
CA SER A 42 4.33 5.30 -7.99
C SER A 42 5.06 5.30 -6.65
N ALA A 43 5.99 6.24 -6.45
CA ALA A 43 6.70 6.38 -5.18
C ALA A 43 5.92 7.13 -4.11
N ILE A 44 4.84 7.83 -4.51
CA ILE A 44 3.98 8.58 -3.60
C ILE A 44 2.73 7.77 -3.23
N PRO A 45 2.16 8.00 -2.03
CA PRO A 45 0.86 7.43 -1.67
C PRO A 45 -0.22 7.83 -2.67
N GLU A 46 -1.07 6.87 -3.04
CA GLU A 46 -2.14 7.08 -4.02
C GLU A 46 -3.46 6.54 -3.52
N LEU A 47 -4.54 7.23 -3.87
CA LEU A 47 -5.87 6.80 -3.55
C LEU A 47 -6.32 5.70 -4.51
N MET A 48 -6.65 4.53 -3.97
CA MET A 48 -7.23 3.42 -4.73
C MET A 48 -8.74 3.35 -4.50
N PHE A 49 -9.49 3.07 -5.56
CA PHE A 49 -10.93 2.90 -5.50
C PHE A 49 -11.34 1.50 -5.96
N HIS A 50 -11.97 0.76 -5.05
CA HIS A 50 -12.56 -0.55 -5.29
C HIS A 50 -14.06 -0.41 -5.59
N GLU A 51 -14.41 -0.27 -6.85
CA GLU A 51 -15.79 -0.03 -7.29
C GLU A 51 -16.79 -1.07 -6.72
N LYS A 52 -16.39 -2.35 -6.72
CA LYS A 52 -17.24 -3.45 -6.22
C LYS A 52 -17.58 -3.37 -4.73
N LYS A 53 -16.79 -2.66 -3.94
CA LYS A 53 -17.05 -2.45 -2.51
C LYS A 53 -17.88 -1.19 -2.25
N CYS A 54 -18.07 -0.33 -3.25
CA CYS A 54 -18.75 0.94 -3.10
C CYS A 54 -20.26 0.73 -2.90
N ILE A 55 -20.80 1.30 -1.81
CA ILE A 55 -22.23 1.27 -1.49
C ILE A 55 -22.97 2.55 -1.90
N GLY A 56 -22.30 3.50 -2.56
CA GLY A 56 -22.90 4.73 -3.07
C GLY A 56 -23.36 5.74 -2.00
N CYS A 57 -22.82 5.67 -0.77
CA CYS A 57 -23.28 6.49 0.36
C CYS A 57 -22.97 8.00 0.24
N GLY A 58 -22.07 8.42 -0.64
CA GLY A 58 -21.73 9.84 -0.87
C GLY A 58 -20.77 10.49 0.13
N ALA A 59 -20.47 9.87 1.28
CA ALA A 59 -19.63 10.46 2.33
C ALA A 59 -18.27 10.99 1.81
N CYS A 60 -17.67 10.29 0.85
CA CYS A 60 -16.40 10.69 0.23
C CYS A 60 -16.53 11.93 -0.69
N VAL A 61 -17.74 12.25 -1.15
CA VAL A 61 -18.02 13.46 -1.92
C VAL A 61 -18.10 14.66 -0.98
N ASP A 62 -18.82 14.49 0.13
CA ASP A 62 -19.06 15.56 1.11
C ASP A 62 -17.76 16.01 1.78
N ILE A 63 -16.88 15.07 2.14
CA ILE A 63 -15.62 15.38 2.82
C ILE A 63 -14.54 15.96 1.89
N CYS A 64 -14.70 15.83 0.57
CA CYS A 64 -13.65 16.21 -0.39
C CYS A 64 -13.57 17.71 -0.60
N GLU A 65 -12.68 18.39 0.11
CA GLU A 65 -12.43 19.83 -0.02
C GLU A 65 -12.05 20.26 -1.45
N ARG A 66 -11.35 19.40 -2.18
CA ARG A 66 -10.93 19.63 -3.57
C ARG A 66 -12.02 19.31 -4.57
N LYS A 67 -13.16 18.75 -4.12
CA LYS A 67 -14.25 18.28 -4.98
C LYS A 67 -13.79 17.35 -6.11
N ALA A 68 -12.73 16.60 -5.82
CA ALA A 68 -12.19 15.57 -6.70
C ALA A 68 -13.12 14.36 -6.83
N ARG A 69 -14.22 14.33 -6.08
CA ARG A 69 -15.22 13.26 -6.11
C ARG A 69 -16.60 13.84 -6.33
N ARG A 70 -17.39 13.18 -7.19
CA ARG A 70 -18.78 13.53 -7.45
C ARG A 70 -19.57 12.29 -7.83
N ILE A 71 -20.88 12.34 -7.63
CA ILE A 71 -21.80 11.32 -8.14
C ILE A 71 -22.45 11.87 -9.40
N ALA A 72 -22.40 11.13 -10.48
CA ALA A 72 -23.10 11.41 -11.71
C ALA A 72 -23.72 10.12 -12.26
N ASN A 73 -24.99 10.17 -12.62
CA ASN A 73 -25.75 9.01 -13.10
C ASN A 73 -25.71 7.79 -12.15
N GLY A 74 -25.69 8.04 -10.83
CA GLY A 74 -25.61 7.00 -9.81
C GLY A 74 -24.23 6.36 -9.63
N GLN A 75 -23.22 6.84 -10.33
CA GLN A 75 -21.84 6.34 -10.23
C GLN A 75 -20.93 7.37 -9.58
N LEU A 76 -20.00 6.91 -8.77
CA LEU A 76 -18.95 7.73 -8.19
C LEU A 76 -17.87 8.00 -9.26
N ILE A 77 -17.64 9.27 -9.54
CA ILE A 77 -16.57 9.73 -10.44
C ILE A 77 -15.43 10.29 -9.62
N HIS A 78 -14.21 9.92 -9.96
CA HIS A 78 -12.98 10.46 -9.37
C HIS A 78 -12.22 11.29 -10.41
N LEU A 79 -11.88 12.52 -10.03
CA LEU A 79 -11.09 13.45 -10.85
C LEU A 79 -9.64 13.42 -10.36
N TYR A 80 -8.82 12.60 -10.99
CA TYR A 80 -7.43 12.39 -10.60
C TYR A 80 -6.58 13.66 -10.67
N ASP A 81 -6.81 14.52 -11.65
CA ASP A 81 -6.03 15.74 -11.91
C ASP A 81 -6.08 16.76 -10.77
N ILE A 82 -7.16 16.75 -9.99
CA ILE A 82 -7.34 17.68 -8.86
C ILE A 82 -7.25 16.99 -7.50
N CYS A 83 -7.12 15.66 -7.48
CA CYS A 83 -6.93 14.89 -6.25
C CYS A 83 -5.52 15.07 -5.71
N THR A 84 -5.41 15.35 -4.42
CA THR A 84 -4.12 15.49 -3.71
C THR A 84 -3.73 14.26 -2.92
N ASN A 85 -4.46 13.16 -3.05
CA ASN A 85 -4.25 11.92 -2.29
C ASN A 85 -4.21 12.11 -0.75
N CYS A 86 -4.94 13.10 -0.24
CA CYS A 86 -4.94 13.46 1.18
C CYS A 86 -5.53 12.40 2.13
N GLY A 87 -6.23 11.38 1.59
CA GLY A 87 -6.75 10.26 2.37
C GLY A 87 -8.09 10.49 3.09
N LYS A 88 -8.56 11.72 3.29
CA LYS A 88 -9.79 12.02 4.05
C LYS A 88 -11.01 11.21 3.61
N CYS A 89 -11.16 10.98 2.31
CA CYS A 89 -12.27 10.21 1.75
C CYS A 89 -12.13 8.70 2.04
N ALA A 90 -10.93 8.19 2.24
CA ALA A 90 -10.69 6.81 2.66
C ALA A 90 -11.05 6.62 4.14
N GLU A 91 -10.74 7.61 4.99
CA GLU A 91 -11.04 7.57 6.43
C GLU A 91 -12.56 7.47 6.71
N VAL A 92 -13.40 8.15 5.90
CA VAL A 92 -14.86 8.14 6.06
C VAL A 92 -15.55 7.03 5.25
N CYS A 93 -14.80 6.17 4.57
CA CYS A 93 -15.37 5.12 3.73
C CYS A 93 -15.71 3.87 4.54
N TYR A 94 -16.95 3.74 4.99
CA TYR A 94 -17.43 2.60 5.78
C TYR A 94 -17.26 1.25 5.09
N SER A 95 -17.44 1.21 3.77
CA SER A 95 -17.30 -0.04 3.00
C SER A 95 -15.86 -0.37 2.62
N ARG A 96 -14.88 0.49 3.01
CA ARG A 96 -13.47 0.38 2.60
C ARG A 96 -13.32 0.24 1.08
N ALA A 97 -14.18 0.92 0.33
CA ALA A 97 -14.05 1.02 -1.12
C ALA A 97 -12.93 1.97 -1.54
N LEU A 98 -12.47 2.81 -0.62
CA LEU A 98 -11.39 3.76 -0.79
C LEU A 98 -10.30 3.48 0.22
N GLU A 99 -9.08 3.41 -0.25
CA GLU A 99 -7.90 3.27 0.61
C GLU A 99 -6.71 4.04 0.03
N ILE A 100 -5.80 4.49 0.89
CA ILE A 100 -4.51 5.03 0.47
C ILE A 100 -3.52 3.89 0.40
N ILE A 101 -2.96 3.70 -0.78
CA ILE A 101 -1.90 2.73 -1.04
C ILE A 101 -0.56 3.43 -0.85
N GLY A 102 0.22 2.92 0.08
CA GLY A 102 1.51 3.47 0.48
C GLY A 102 1.40 4.38 1.70
N GLN A 103 2.19 4.05 2.70
CA GLN A 103 2.32 4.80 3.95
C GLN A 103 3.79 4.96 4.28
N LYS A 104 4.12 5.98 5.07
CA LYS A 104 5.46 6.14 5.61
C LYS A 104 5.61 5.25 6.84
N TYR A 105 6.67 4.46 6.86
CA TYR A 105 7.09 3.64 7.99
C TYR A 105 8.48 4.05 8.42
N THR A 106 8.74 4.07 9.71
CA THR A 106 10.10 4.11 10.23
C THR A 106 10.70 2.71 10.19
N ASP A 107 12.01 2.61 10.31
CA ASP A 107 12.71 1.32 10.45
C ASP A 107 12.20 0.58 11.70
N GLU A 108 11.97 1.28 12.82
CA GLU A 108 11.40 0.68 14.03
C GLU A 108 10.00 0.11 13.78
N ASP A 109 9.12 0.82 13.03
CA ASP A 109 7.77 0.33 12.70
C ASP A 109 7.83 -0.98 11.91
N VAL A 110 8.72 -1.04 10.92
CA VAL A 110 8.90 -2.26 10.10
C VAL A 110 9.47 -3.39 10.93
N MET A 111 10.50 -3.11 11.74
CA MET A 111 11.11 -4.11 12.62
C MET A 111 10.11 -4.66 13.63
N GLU A 112 9.26 -3.82 14.23
CA GLU A 112 8.20 -4.28 15.13
C GLU A 112 7.27 -5.27 14.43
N GLU A 113 6.86 -4.99 13.19
CA GLU A 113 5.98 -5.88 12.43
C GLU A 113 6.67 -7.20 12.08
N VAL A 114 7.88 -7.16 11.52
CA VAL A 114 8.56 -8.40 11.08
C VAL A 114 8.98 -9.28 12.25
N MET A 115 9.32 -8.70 13.39
CA MET A 115 9.73 -9.46 14.58
C MET A 115 8.58 -10.25 15.22
N LYS A 116 7.31 -9.91 14.95
CA LYS A 116 6.14 -10.71 15.41
C LYS A 116 6.20 -12.15 14.92
N ASP A 117 6.82 -12.40 13.77
CA ASP A 117 6.88 -13.72 13.12
C ASP A 117 8.19 -14.47 13.36
N THR A 118 9.06 -13.99 14.24
CA THR A 118 10.38 -14.60 14.51
C THR A 118 10.31 -16.09 14.82
N HIS A 119 9.27 -16.54 15.55
CA HIS A 119 9.06 -17.95 15.86
C HIS A 119 8.77 -18.79 14.60
N LEU A 120 8.11 -18.22 13.58
CA LEU A 120 7.87 -18.89 12.30
C LEU A 120 9.15 -19.01 11.49
N TYR A 121 10.00 -17.98 11.50
CA TYR A 121 11.28 -18.00 10.81
C TYR A 121 12.19 -19.09 11.38
N ASN A 122 12.32 -19.15 12.69
CA ASN A 122 13.16 -20.14 13.37
C ASN A 122 12.69 -21.58 13.12
N ASN A 123 11.38 -21.81 13.07
CA ASN A 123 10.82 -23.15 12.90
C ASN A 123 10.81 -23.62 11.44
N SER A 124 10.80 -22.72 10.47
CA SER A 124 10.68 -23.05 9.06
C SER A 124 11.93 -22.80 8.22
N GLY A 125 12.97 -22.19 8.79
CA GLY A 125 14.11 -21.68 8.04
C GLY A 125 13.73 -20.49 7.12
N GLY A 126 12.70 -19.74 7.50
CA GLY A 126 12.22 -18.57 6.79
C GLY A 126 12.94 -17.27 7.17
N GLY A 127 12.26 -16.14 7.02
CA GLY A 127 12.81 -14.82 7.32
C GLY A 127 12.00 -13.69 6.70
N VAL A 128 12.65 -12.59 6.38
CA VAL A 128 12.02 -11.42 5.75
C VAL A 128 12.38 -11.36 4.27
N THR A 129 11.43 -10.95 3.43
CA THR A 129 11.64 -10.66 2.02
C THR A 129 11.23 -9.23 1.71
N PHE A 130 12.10 -8.47 1.05
CA PHE A 130 11.82 -7.14 0.55
C PHE A 130 11.41 -7.23 -0.91
N SER A 131 10.22 -6.74 -1.24
CA SER A 131 9.58 -6.88 -2.55
C SER A 131 8.71 -5.66 -2.88
N GLY A 132 7.71 -5.80 -3.75
CA GLY A 132 6.76 -4.77 -4.12
C GLY A 132 7.13 -4.06 -5.40
N GLY A 133 7.53 -2.80 -5.31
CA GLY A 133 8.20 -2.04 -6.36
C GLY A 133 9.65 -2.46 -6.49
N GLU A 134 10.56 -1.48 -6.59
CA GLU A 134 12.00 -1.75 -6.54
C GLU A 134 12.56 -1.26 -5.18
N ALA A 135 12.79 -2.21 -4.27
CA ALA A 135 13.25 -1.89 -2.91
C ALA A 135 14.58 -1.10 -2.91
N MET A 136 15.45 -1.36 -3.89
CA MET A 136 16.74 -0.67 -4.05
C MET A 136 16.59 0.82 -4.37
N LEU A 137 15.42 1.31 -4.77
CA LEU A 137 15.17 2.75 -4.91
C LEU A 137 15.07 3.47 -3.56
N GLN A 138 14.94 2.73 -2.47
CA GLN A 138 14.93 3.23 -1.10
C GLN A 138 16.10 2.62 -0.32
N ILE A 139 17.29 2.60 -0.94
CA ILE A 139 18.46 1.86 -0.43
C ILE A 139 18.87 2.31 0.97
N ASP A 140 18.86 3.62 1.24
CA ASP A 140 19.24 4.14 2.55
C ASP A 140 18.31 3.63 3.67
N PHE A 141 17.01 3.52 3.37
CA PHE A 141 16.04 2.95 4.28
C PHE A 141 16.16 1.42 4.39
N LEU A 142 16.45 0.76 3.27
CA LEU A 142 16.65 -0.70 3.24
C LEU A 142 17.89 -1.13 4.04
N GLU A 143 18.94 -0.30 4.09
CA GLU A 143 20.16 -0.56 4.86
C GLU A 143 19.96 -0.45 6.39
N GLU A 144 18.93 0.28 6.83
CA GLU A 144 18.57 0.41 8.25
C GLU A 144 17.72 -0.79 8.76
N LEU A 145 17.14 -1.58 7.85
CA LEU A 145 16.30 -2.74 8.14
C LEU A 145 17.12 -4.04 8.23
#